data_0521a1baa3e534199767a008c1b1fdea
#
_entry.id   0521a1baa3e534199767a008c1b1fdea
#
_cell.length_a   1.000
_cell.length_b   1.000
_cell.length_c   1.000
_cell.angle_alpha   90.00
_cell.angle_beta   90.00
_cell.angle_gamma   90.00
#
_symmetry.space_group_name_H-M   'P 1'
#
loop_
_entity.id
_entity.type
_entity.pdbx_description
1 polymer ?
#
loop_
_entity_poly.entity_id
_entity_poly.type
_entity_poly.pdbx_seq_one_letter_code
_entity_poly.pdbx_strand_id
1 'polypeptide(L)'
;MLLAVDMGNTNVVFALFEEGEIRARWRIATDPRRTGDEYAVWLSQLMAIEGIERSAITAMIVSNVVPRARHNLEVLAEKYFRVTPLFAGEGEATWGIAIDVDEPGSLGSDRAVNAIAAHAKHGGDLIVVDFGTATTFDVVDFHGAYKGGIIAPGINLSLDALVSNTAKLPRIAIESPHSDSVIGRNTENQMLIGVFWSRELRTA
;
A
#
# COMPACT_ATOMS: atom_id res chain seq x y z
N MET A 1 15.24 -7.51 15.63
CA MET A 1 14.41 -7.52 14.40
C MET A 1 13.80 -6.16 14.16
N LEU A 2 13.63 -5.76 12.90
CA LEU A 2 12.95 -4.53 12.48
C LEU A 2 11.50 -4.85 12.11
N LEU A 3 10.53 -4.13 12.71
CA LEU A 3 9.14 -4.16 12.29
C LEU A 3 8.89 -3.03 11.29
N ALA A 4 8.61 -3.39 10.04
CA ALA A 4 8.17 -2.46 9.02
C ALA A 4 6.64 -2.49 8.91
N VAL A 5 6.00 -1.33 8.90
CA VAL A 5 4.55 -1.18 8.81
C VAL A 5 4.20 -0.33 7.61
N ASP A 6 3.35 -0.85 6.75
CA ASP A 6 2.74 -0.09 5.66
C ASP A 6 1.25 0.13 5.98
N MET A 7 0.90 1.36 6.35
CA MET A 7 -0.45 1.79 6.70
C MET A 7 -1.12 2.41 5.48
N GLY A 8 -1.74 1.56 4.67
CA GLY A 8 -2.53 1.95 3.52
C GLY A 8 -4.00 2.23 3.85
N ASN A 9 -4.74 2.83 2.92
CA ASN A 9 -6.16 3.17 3.11
C ASN A 9 -7.09 1.94 3.24
N THR A 10 -6.72 0.79 2.67
CA THR A 10 -7.54 -0.44 2.70
C THR A 10 -6.95 -1.50 3.61
N ASN A 11 -5.65 -1.67 3.63
CA ASN A 11 -4.95 -2.68 4.42
C ASN A 11 -3.76 -2.07 5.15
N VAL A 12 -3.46 -2.64 6.32
CA VAL A 12 -2.19 -2.47 7.01
C VAL A 12 -1.39 -3.75 6.86
N VAL A 13 -0.16 -3.62 6.41
CA VAL A 13 0.80 -4.72 6.31
C VAL A 13 1.88 -4.53 7.36
N PHE A 14 2.14 -5.57 8.13
CA PHE A 14 3.25 -5.66 9.07
C PHE A 14 4.24 -6.68 8.53
N ALA A 15 5.50 -6.30 8.39
CA ALA A 15 6.57 -7.19 7.99
C ALA A 15 7.70 -7.15 9.02
N LEU A 16 8.12 -8.30 9.47
CA LEU A 16 9.22 -8.44 10.41
C LEU A 16 10.48 -8.87 9.66
N PHE A 17 11.52 -8.07 9.76
CA PHE A 17 12.81 -8.32 9.13
C PHE A 17 13.84 -8.78 10.16
N GLU A 18 14.58 -9.81 9.80
CA GLU A 18 15.75 -10.31 10.51
C GLU A 18 16.91 -10.44 9.51
N GLU A 19 18.03 -9.78 9.81
CA GLU A 19 19.23 -9.80 8.95
C GLU A 19 18.98 -9.44 7.47
N GLY A 20 18.00 -8.56 7.22
CA GLY A 20 17.62 -8.09 5.88
C GLY A 20 16.56 -8.93 5.17
N GLU A 21 16.21 -10.10 5.70
CA GLU A 21 15.20 -10.99 5.13
C GLU A 21 13.86 -10.88 5.85
N ILE A 22 12.77 -11.12 5.12
CA ILE A 22 11.41 -11.14 5.71
C ILE A 22 11.23 -12.45 6.50
N ARG A 23 11.19 -12.34 7.83
CA ARG A 23 10.96 -13.46 8.75
C ARG A 23 9.48 -13.82 8.86
N ALA A 24 8.59 -12.79 8.86
CA ALA A 24 7.14 -12.97 8.92
C ALA A 24 6.43 -11.76 8.32
N ARG A 25 5.21 -11.97 7.82
CA ARG A 25 4.37 -10.91 7.27
C ARG A 25 2.90 -11.16 7.55
N TRP A 26 2.22 -10.12 8.04
CA TRP A 26 0.79 -10.17 8.37
C TRP A 26 0.05 -8.99 7.76
N ARG A 27 -1.23 -9.16 7.52
CA ARG A 27 -2.11 -8.14 6.95
C ARG A 27 -3.42 -8.09 7.72
N ILE A 28 -3.92 -6.87 7.94
CA ILE A 28 -5.24 -6.62 8.52
C ILE A 28 -5.92 -5.50 7.73
N ALA A 29 -7.25 -5.49 7.70
CA ALA A 29 -7.99 -4.38 7.11
C ALA A 29 -7.75 -3.08 7.91
N THR A 30 -7.61 -1.97 7.21
CA THR A 30 -7.46 -0.65 7.84
C THR A 30 -8.78 -0.24 8.49
N ASP A 31 -8.73 0.05 9.78
CA ASP A 31 -9.73 0.83 10.50
C ASP A 31 -9.00 1.99 11.20
N PRO A 32 -9.25 3.25 10.79
CA PRO A 32 -8.59 4.41 11.39
C PRO A 32 -8.90 4.60 12.88
N ARG A 33 -9.91 3.90 13.41
CA ARG A 33 -10.29 3.93 14.82
C ARG A 33 -9.62 2.85 15.66
N ARG A 34 -8.97 1.87 15.01
CA ARG A 34 -8.30 0.77 15.72
C ARG A 34 -7.20 1.32 16.60
N THR A 35 -7.25 0.98 17.87
CA THR A 35 -6.32 1.46 18.88
C THR A 35 -4.97 0.73 18.81
N GLY A 36 -3.93 1.34 19.37
CA GLY A 36 -2.63 0.67 19.52
C GLY A 36 -2.72 -0.61 20.36
N ASP A 37 -3.65 -0.66 21.31
CA ASP A 37 -3.90 -1.84 22.15
C ASP A 37 -4.48 -3.01 21.34
N GLU A 38 -5.43 -2.75 20.43
CA GLU A 38 -5.99 -3.76 19.52
C GLU A 38 -4.92 -4.30 18.56
N TYR A 39 -4.09 -3.42 17.98
CA TYR A 39 -2.95 -3.86 17.16
C TYR A 39 -1.98 -4.72 17.97
N ALA A 40 -1.67 -4.33 19.21
CA ALA A 40 -0.75 -5.06 20.05
C ALA A 40 -1.23 -6.48 20.38
N VAL A 41 -2.51 -6.64 20.73
CA VAL A 41 -3.10 -7.96 21.00
C VAL A 41 -3.06 -8.82 19.76
N TRP A 42 -3.55 -8.30 18.63
CA TRP A 42 -3.61 -9.03 17.38
C TRP A 42 -2.22 -9.44 16.89
N LEU A 43 -1.27 -8.50 16.85
CA LEU A 43 0.08 -8.76 16.36
C LEU A 43 0.85 -9.72 17.28
N SER A 44 0.71 -9.56 18.60
CA SER A 44 1.36 -10.45 19.58
C SER A 44 0.88 -11.90 19.46
N GLN A 45 -0.40 -12.13 19.17
CA GLN A 45 -0.93 -13.47 18.94
C GLN A 45 -0.33 -14.10 17.68
N LEU A 46 -0.24 -13.35 16.60
CA LEU A 46 0.36 -13.83 15.35
C LEU A 46 1.85 -14.09 15.49
N MET A 47 2.58 -13.21 16.17
CA MET A 47 3.99 -13.43 16.50
C MET A 47 4.19 -14.70 17.34
N ALA A 48 3.34 -14.93 18.34
CA ALA A 48 3.42 -16.13 19.18
C ALA A 48 3.19 -17.42 18.39
N ILE A 49 2.28 -17.42 17.40
CA ILE A 49 2.06 -18.56 16.48
C ILE A 49 3.34 -18.88 15.70
N GLU A 50 4.10 -17.85 15.31
CA GLU A 50 5.37 -17.99 14.59
C GLU A 50 6.59 -18.23 15.51
N GLY A 51 6.35 -18.33 16.83
CA GLY A 51 7.41 -18.50 17.83
C GLY A 51 8.29 -17.27 18.02
N ILE A 52 7.74 -16.07 17.76
CA ILE A 52 8.47 -14.80 17.83
C ILE A 52 8.07 -14.04 19.09
N GLU A 53 9.06 -13.72 19.93
CA GLU A 53 8.87 -12.91 21.13
C GLU A 53 8.74 -11.43 20.79
N ARG A 54 7.88 -10.66 21.49
CA ARG A 54 7.75 -9.21 21.33
C ARG A 54 9.06 -8.47 21.58
N SER A 55 9.86 -8.95 22.51
CA SER A 55 11.18 -8.43 22.86
C SER A 55 12.20 -8.49 21.70
N ALA A 56 11.94 -9.32 20.70
CA ALA A 56 12.78 -9.41 19.51
C ALA A 56 12.67 -8.17 18.60
N ILE A 57 11.61 -7.37 18.73
CA ILE A 57 11.44 -6.11 17.97
C ILE A 57 12.30 -5.05 18.66
N THR A 58 13.32 -4.55 17.94
CA THR A 58 14.28 -3.55 18.44
C THR A 58 14.19 -2.22 17.68
N ALA A 59 13.45 -2.19 16.57
CA ALA A 59 13.21 -0.99 15.77
C ALA A 59 11.88 -1.10 15.04
N MET A 60 11.26 0.04 14.71
CA MET A 60 10.03 0.10 13.93
C MET A 60 10.12 1.25 12.92
N ILE A 61 9.76 0.97 11.66
CA ILE A 61 9.60 1.98 10.61
C ILE A 61 8.20 1.89 10.02
N VAL A 62 7.61 3.03 9.72
CA VAL A 62 6.21 3.13 9.29
C VAL A 62 6.12 3.98 8.03
N SER A 63 5.55 3.41 6.96
CA SER A 63 4.94 4.16 5.87
C SER A 63 3.47 4.38 6.23
N ASN A 64 3.00 5.64 6.26
CA ASN A 64 1.64 5.95 6.71
C ASN A 64 0.97 6.97 5.80
N VAL A 65 -0.08 6.55 5.11
CA VAL A 65 -0.97 7.42 4.31
C VAL A 65 -2.36 7.59 4.95
N VAL A 66 -2.50 7.22 6.23
CA VAL A 66 -3.72 7.38 7.04
C VAL A 66 -3.41 8.23 8.27
N PRO A 67 -3.48 9.57 8.20
CA PRO A 67 -3.01 10.45 9.27
C PRO A 67 -3.62 10.16 10.65
N ARG A 68 -4.89 9.75 10.69
CA ARG A 68 -5.59 9.40 11.94
C ARG A 68 -5.04 8.18 12.66
N ALA A 69 -4.33 7.29 11.97
CA ALA A 69 -3.76 6.08 12.54
C ALA A 69 -2.41 6.34 13.24
N ARG A 70 -1.76 7.49 12.99
CA ARG A 70 -0.42 7.82 13.48
C ARG A 70 -0.27 7.59 14.98
N HIS A 71 -1.10 8.23 15.77
CA HIS A 71 -1.06 8.12 17.23
C HIS A 71 -1.16 6.66 17.71
N ASN A 72 -2.02 5.86 17.08
CA ASN A 72 -2.18 4.46 17.45
C ASN A 72 -0.96 3.59 17.11
N LEU A 73 -0.22 3.95 16.05
CA LEU A 73 1.05 3.29 15.70
C LEU A 73 2.18 3.71 16.64
N GLU A 74 2.21 4.98 17.09
CA GLU A 74 3.11 5.45 18.13
C GLU A 74 2.85 4.70 19.44
N VAL A 75 1.59 4.59 19.88
CA VAL A 75 1.20 3.81 21.07
C VAL A 75 1.62 2.33 20.93
N LEU A 76 1.42 1.72 19.77
CA LEU A 76 1.86 0.35 19.51
C LEU A 76 3.37 0.19 19.71
N ALA A 77 4.16 1.10 19.13
CA ALA A 77 5.61 1.06 19.18
C ALA A 77 6.15 1.28 20.61
N GLU A 78 5.75 2.39 21.22
CA GLU A 78 6.32 2.85 22.49
C GLU A 78 5.84 1.99 23.68
N LYS A 79 4.52 1.75 23.78
CA LYS A 79 3.93 1.03 24.91
C LYS A 79 4.24 -0.47 24.88
N TYR A 80 4.17 -1.09 23.70
CA TYR A 80 4.20 -2.54 23.57
C TYR A 80 5.53 -3.11 23.11
N PHE A 81 6.25 -2.38 22.25
CA PHE A 81 7.58 -2.81 21.76
C PHE A 81 8.72 -2.02 22.41
N ARG A 82 8.42 -0.89 23.08
CA ARG A 82 9.41 -0.02 23.74
C ARG A 82 10.45 0.53 22.76
N VAL A 83 10.01 0.85 21.56
CA VAL A 83 10.81 1.47 20.51
C VAL A 83 10.16 2.77 20.06
N THR A 84 10.97 3.75 19.68
CA THR A 84 10.47 4.97 19.02
C THR A 84 10.31 4.67 17.53
N PRO A 85 9.09 4.81 16.96
CA PRO A 85 8.88 4.52 15.55
C PRO A 85 9.46 5.62 14.68
N LEU A 86 10.12 5.24 13.58
CA LEU A 86 10.48 6.14 12.51
C LEU A 86 9.33 6.19 11.49
N PHE A 87 8.97 7.40 11.05
CA PHE A 87 8.01 7.56 9.95
C PHE A 87 8.78 7.87 8.67
N ALA A 88 8.54 7.08 7.64
CA ALA A 88 9.22 7.20 6.35
C ALA A 88 8.97 8.58 5.73
N GLY A 89 10.04 9.27 5.35
CA GLY A 89 10.03 10.64 4.83
C GLY A 89 10.07 11.73 5.90
N GLU A 90 10.15 11.38 7.19
CA GLU A 90 10.16 12.33 8.28
C GLU A 90 11.43 12.22 9.14
N GLY A 91 11.89 13.35 9.68
CA GLY A 91 13.00 13.39 10.62
C GLY A 91 14.27 12.72 10.09
N GLU A 92 14.74 11.69 10.78
CA GLU A 92 15.92 10.92 10.40
C GLU A 92 15.66 9.92 9.27
N ALA A 93 14.39 9.53 9.04
CA ALA A 93 13.98 8.57 7.99
C ALA A 93 13.68 9.30 6.66
N THR A 94 14.63 10.09 6.17
CA THR A 94 14.53 10.75 4.86
C THR A 94 14.50 9.75 3.72
N TRP A 95 13.98 10.17 2.55
CA TRP A 95 13.82 9.27 1.41
C TRP A 95 15.12 8.68 0.86
N GLY A 96 16.24 9.41 0.99
CA GLY A 96 17.51 9.00 0.39
C GLY A 96 17.54 9.06 -1.14
N ILE A 97 16.46 9.50 -1.78
CA ILE A 97 16.34 9.76 -3.21
C ILE A 97 15.85 11.19 -3.46
N ALA A 98 16.10 11.73 -4.62
CA ALA A 98 15.53 13.00 -5.04
C ALA A 98 14.03 12.83 -5.36
N ILE A 99 13.19 13.77 -4.88
CA ILE A 99 11.77 13.87 -5.22
C ILE A 99 11.63 15.08 -6.13
N ASP A 100 11.62 14.85 -7.43
CA ASP A 100 11.63 15.88 -8.47
C ASP A 100 10.21 16.09 -9.02
N VAL A 101 9.41 16.74 -8.20
CA VAL A 101 8.02 17.12 -8.48
C VAL A 101 7.75 18.52 -7.95
N ASP A 102 6.68 19.15 -8.38
CA ASP A 102 6.34 20.54 -8.00
C ASP A 102 6.16 20.71 -6.47
N GLU A 103 5.55 19.71 -5.82
CA GLU A 103 5.30 19.71 -4.38
C GLU A 103 5.83 18.40 -3.73
N PRO A 104 7.12 18.31 -3.42
CA PRO A 104 7.73 17.10 -2.87
C PRO A 104 7.07 16.59 -1.58
N GLY A 105 6.57 17.50 -0.73
CA GLY A 105 5.88 17.17 0.52
C GLY A 105 4.50 16.55 0.35
N SER A 106 3.93 16.56 -0.85
CA SER A 106 2.61 15.96 -1.14
C SER A 106 2.71 14.48 -1.55
N LEU A 107 3.93 13.96 -1.78
CA LEU A 107 4.13 12.57 -2.17
C LEU A 107 3.76 11.63 -1.02
N GLY A 108 2.83 10.72 -1.28
CA GLY A 108 2.49 9.65 -0.33
C GLY A 108 3.69 8.76 0.00
N SER A 109 3.83 8.40 1.27
CA SER A 109 4.95 7.57 1.72
C SER A 109 4.96 6.19 1.06
N ASP A 110 3.80 5.60 0.79
CA ASP A 110 3.62 4.34 0.08
C ASP A 110 4.26 4.38 -1.32
N ARG A 111 4.04 5.45 -2.08
CA ARG A 111 4.60 5.63 -3.43
C ARG A 111 6.11 5.84 -3.38
N ALA A 112 6.59 6.64 -2.42
CA ALA A 112 8.02 6.89 -2.25
C ALA A 112 8.78 5.60 -1.89
N VAL A 113 8.30 4.80 -0.92
CA VAL A 113 8.97 3.55 -0.54
C VAL A 113 8.93 2.51 -1.66
N ASN A 114 7.83 2.45 -2.44
CA ASN A 114 7.75 1.58 -3.61
C ASN A 114 8.79 1.98 -4.68
N ALA A 115 8.94 3.28 -4.97
CA ALA A 115 9.94 3.79 -5.90
C ALA A 115 11.37 3.45 -5.46
N ILE A 116 11.69 3.67 -4.19
CA ILE A 116 12.99 3.34 -3.59
C ILE A 116 13.28 1.85 -3.72
N ALA A 117 12.33 1.01 -3.30
CA ALA A 117 12.50 -0.44 -3.33
C ALA A 117 12.64 -0.99 -4.76
N ALA A 118 11.83 -0.48 -5.69
CA ALA A 118 11.89 -0.88 -7.09
C ALA A 118 13.24 -0.51 -7.73
N HIS A 119 13.71 0.72 -7.51
CA HIS A 119 15.00 1.16 -8.06
C HIS A 119 16.18 0.42 -7.44
N ALA A 120 16.17 0.18 -6.14
CA ALA A 120 17.20 -0.60 -5.46
C ALA A 120 17.29 -2.04 -6.00
N LYS A 121 16.15 -2.62 -6.42
CA LYS A 121 16.08 -4.00 -6.91
C LYS A 121 16.39 -4.14 -8.40
N HIS A 122 15.96 -3.19 -9.23
CA HIS A 122 15.98 -3.33 -10.69
C HIS A 122 16.92 -2.34 -11.37
N GLY A 123 17.15 -1.17 -10.78
CA GLY A 123 17.96 -0.09 -11.39
C GLY A 123 17.32 0.50 -12.66
N GLY A 124 17.97 1.53 -13.22
CA GLY A 124 17.56 2.12 -14.49
C GLY A 124 16.29 2.97 -14.42
N ASP A 125 15.75 3.33 -15.59
CA ASP A 125 14.45 4.01 -15.69
C ASP A 125 13.32 3.01 -15.44
N LEU A 126 12.38 3.36 -14.57
CA LEU A 126 11.29 2.47 -14.15
C LEU A 126 9.94 3.18 -14.20
N ILE A 127 8.91 2.40 -14.49
CA ILE A 127 7.52 2.73 -14.15
C ILE A 127 7.07 1.69 -13.12
N VAL A 128 6.82 2.15 -11.90
CA VAL A 128 6.29 1.32 -10.81
C VAL A 128 4.78 1.38 -10.85
N VAL A 129 4.13 0.23 -11.02
CA VAL A 129 2.66 0.14 -11.07
C VAL A 129 2.17 -0.53 -9.79
N ASP A 130 1.35 0.16 -9.03
CA ASP A 130 0.70 -0.38 -7.84
C ASP A 130 -0.81 -0.48 -8.04
N PHE A 131 -1.35 -1.67 -7.80
CA PHE A 131 -2.77 -1.97 -7.90
C PHE A 131 -3.40 -2.10 -6.52
N GLY A 132 -3.87 -0.98 -6.00
CA GLY A 132 -4.52 -0.88 -4.69
C GLY A 132 -5.93 -0.28 -4.74
N THR A 133 -6.27 0.52 -3.73
CA THR A 133 -7.47 1.36 -3.69
C THR A 133 -7.49 2.32 -4.88
N ALA A 134 -6.35 2.92 -5.17
CA ALA A 134 -6.05 3.57 -6.44
C ALA A 134 -5.10 2.66 -7.25
N THR A 135 -5.04 2.86 -8.56
CA THR A 135 -3.95 2.35 -9.39
C THR A 135 -2.99 3.51 -9.62
N THR A 136 -1.74 3.35 -9.19
CA THR A 136 -0.70 4.36 -9.40
C THR A 136 0.32 3.89 -10.43
N PHE A 137 0.90 4.85 -11.16
CA PHE A 137 2.01 4.64 -12.08
C PHE A 137 3.06 5.67 -11.69
N ASP A 138 4.17 5.23 -11.13
CA ASP A 138 5.21 6.07 -10.57
C ASP A 138 6.47 5.98 -11.43
N VAL A 139 6.94 7.14 -11.91
CA VAL A 139 8.12 7.22 -12.77
C VAL A 139 9.35 7.47 -11.90
N VAL A 140 10.33 6.60 -12.06
CA VAL A 140 11.65 6.70 -11.41
C VAL A 140 12.71 6.74 -12.50
N ASP A 141 13.60 7.72 -12.48
CA ASP A 141 14.63 7.85 -13.48
C ASP A 141 15.85 6.94 -13.20
N PHE A 142 16.78 6.90 -14.13
CA PHE A 142 18.00 6.08 -14.07
C PHE A 142 18.82 6.29 -12.80
N HIS A 143 18.74 7.47 -12.20
CA HIS A 143 19.46 7.80 -10.95
C HIS A 143 18.66 7.49 -9.68
N GLY A 144 17.44 6.98 -9.82
CA GLY A 144 16.55 6.67 -8.72
C GLY A 144 15.71 7.87 -8.24
N ALA A 145 15.72 9.00 -8.97
CA ALA A 145 14.87 10.14 -8.62
C ALA A 145 13.41 9.85 -8.99
N TYR A 146 12.51 10.14 -8.05
CA TYR A 146 11.06 10.10 -8.31
C TYR A 146 10.64 11.31 -9.15
N LYS A 147 10.07 11.06 -10.33
CA LYS A 147 9.75 12.08 -11.34
C LYS A 147 8.25 12.44 -11.41
N GLY A 148 7.44 11.87 -10.56
CA GLY A 148 5.99 12.03 -10.61
C GLY A 148 5.28 10.78 -11.12
N GLY A 149 3.98 10.90 -11.43
CA GLY A 149 3.23 9.75 -11.87
C GLY A 149 1.76 10.04 -12.11
N ILE A 150 0.97 8.97 -12.23
CA ILE A 150 -0.47 9.03 -12.47
C ILE A 150 -1.17 8.31 -11.32
N ILE A 151 -2.30 8.85 -10.90
CA ILE A 151 -3.22 8.20 -9.95
C ILE A 151 -4.55 7.99 -10.67
N ALA A 152 -4.99 6.75 -10.76
CA ALA A 152 -6.28 6.39 -11.32
C ALA A 152 -7.11 5.62 -10.29
N PRO A 153 -8.44 5.61 -10.39
CA PRO A 153 -9.27 4.77 -9.53
C PRO A 153 -8.88 3.29 -9.65
N GLY A 154 -8.77 2.60 -8.52
CA GLY A 154 -8.59 1.15 -8.52
C GLY A 154 -9.84 0.40 -8.98
N ILE A 155 -9.74 -0.91 -9.19
CA ILE A 155 -10.85 -1.73 -9.73
C ILE A 155 -12.08 -1.66 -8.84
N ASN A 156 -11.91 -1.93 -7.53
CA ASN A 156 -13.00 -1.90 -6.57
C ASN A 156 -13.66 -0.54 -6.54
N LEU A 157 -12.86 0.52 -6.47
CA LEU A 157 -13.35 1.90 -6.44
C LEU A 157 -14.12 2.25 -7.72
N SER A 158 -13.65 1.80 -8.89
CA SER A 158 -14.34 2.01 -10.17
C SER A 158 -15.69 1.31 -10.21
N LEU A 159 -15.77 0.06 -9.78
CA LEU A 159 -17.03 -0.69 -9.71
C LEU A 159 -18.00 -0.11 -8.68
N ASP A 160 -17.50 0.23 -7.48
CA ASP A 160 -18.31 0.87 -6.44
C ASP A 160 -18.88 2.22 -6.92
N ALA A 161 -18.08 3.01 -7.64
CA ALA A 161 -18.54 4.26 -8.21
C ALA A 161 -19.65 4.05 -9.25
N LEU A 162 -19.53 3.05 -10.13
CA LEU A 162 -20.57 2.70 -11.10
C LEU A 162 -21.88 2.29 -10.41
N VAL A 163 -21.79 1.40 -9.43
CA VAL A 163 -22.96 0.89 -8.69
C VAL A 163 -23.62 2.00 -7.86
N SER A 164 -22.82 2.83 -7.16
CA SER A 164 -23.33 3.83 -6.25
C SER A 164 -23.96 5.04 -6.98
N ASN A 165 -23.53 5.33 -8.21
CA ASN A 165 -23.99 6.49 -8.96
C ASN A 165 -24.99 6.15 -10.09
N THR A 166 -25.47 4.89 -10.16
CA THR A 166 -26.44 4.46 -11.16
C THR A 166 -27.58 3.67 -10.52
N ALA A 167 -28.78 3.82 -11.06
CA ALA A 167 -29.99 3.18 -10.50
C ALA A 167 -30.13 1.69 -10.89
N LYS A 168 -29.42 1.21 -11.92
CA LYS A 168 -29.69 -0.10 -12.54
C LYS A 168 -28.47 -1.01 -12.63
N LEU A 169 -27.24 -0.52 -12.36
CA LEU A 169 -26.07 -1.36 -12.44
C LEU A 169 -25.97 -2.25 -11.20
N PRO A 170 -25.84 -3.58 -11.36
CA PRO A 170 -25.78 -4.51 -10.24
C PRO A 170 -24.38 -4.47 -9.58
N ARG A 171 -24.30 -4.91 -8.31
CA ARG A 171 -23.02 -5.31 -7.73
C ARG A 171 -22.57 -6.62 -8.38
N ILE A 172 -21.36 -6.63 -8.89
CA ILE A 172 -20.74 -7.80 -9.53
C ILE A 172 -19.44 -8.19 -8.83
N ALA A 173 -19.08 -9.47 -8.92
CA ALA A 173 -17.78 -9.94 -8.48
C ALA A 173 -16.70 -9.47 -9.47
N ILE A 174 -15.47 -9.25 -8.95
CA ILE A 174 -14.33 -8.95 -9.80
C ILE A 174 -13.71 -10.26 -10.24
N GLU A 175 -13.87 -10.56 -11.52
CA GLU A 175 -13.29 -11.72 -12.17
C GLU A 175 -12.86 -11.36 -13.59
N SER A 176 -12.08 -12.20 -14.22
CA SER A 176 -11.72 -12.00 -15.62
C SER A 176 -12.98 -12.03 -16.49
N PRO A 177 -13.08 -11.16 -17.52
CA PRO A 177 -14.18 -11.23 -18.46
C PRO A 177 -14.34 -12.65 -19.04
N HIS A 178 -15.58 -13.13 -19.14
CA HIS A 178 -15.86 -14.48 -19.64
C HIS A 178 -15.63 -14.66 -21.15
N SER A 179 -15.10 -13.65 -21.83
CA SER A 179 -14.89 -13.63 -23.29
C SER A 179 -13.69 -12.74 -23.62
N ASP A 180 -12.92 -13.16 -24.60
CA ASP A 180 -11.84 -12.35 -25.18
C ASP A 180 -12.37 -11.17 -26.02
N SER A 181 -13.68 -11.09 -26.22
CA SER A 181 -14.33 -9.97 -26.89
C SER A 181 -14.34 -8.74 -26.00
N VAL A 182 -13.90 -7.61 -26.52
CA VAL A 182 -14.00 -6.30 -25.88
C VAL A 182 -15.44 -5.73 -25.88
N ILE A 183 -16.40 -6.48 -26.44
CA ILE A 183 -17.83 -6.09 -26.51
C ILE A 183 -18.63 -7.07 -25.67
N GLY A 184 -19.06 -6.62 -24.48
CA GLY A 184 -19.95 -7.38 -23.59
C GLY A 184 -21.39 -7.40 -24.12
N ARG A 185 -22.06 -8.55 -23.97
CA ARG A 185 -23.43 -8.77 -24.45
C ARG A 185 -24.51 -8.75 -23.36
N ASN A 186 -24.08 -8.60 -22.08
CA ASN A 186 -24.96 -8.36 -20.93
C ASN A 186 -24.31 -7.32 -20.03
N THR A 187 -25.08 -6.72 -19.13
CA THR A 187 -24.64 -5.62 -18.28
C THR A 187 -23.42 -5.99 -17.42
N GLU A 188 -23.42 -7.17 -16.82
CA GLU A 188 -22.33 -7.64 -15.97
C GLU A 188 -21.01 -7.74 -16.75
N ASN A 189 -21.05 -8.40 -17.91
CA ASN A 189 -19.87 -8.54 -18.77
C ASN A 189 -19.41 -7.19 -19.36
N GLN A 190 -20.35 -6.26 -19.66
CA GLN A 190 -20.00 -4.91 -20.09
C GLN A 190 -19.26 -4.14 -18.99
N MET A 191 -19.69 -4.27 -17.74
CA MET A 191 -19.02 -3.65 -16.59
C MET A 191 -17.64 -4.26 -16.35
N LEU A 192 -17.52 -5.59 -16.35
CA LEU A 192 -16.25 -6.30 -16.19
C LEU A 192 -15.25 -5.91 -17.28
N ILE A 193 -15.67 -5.94 -18.55
CA ILE A 193 -14.84 -5.55 -19.69
C ILE A 193 -14.41 -4.09 -19.56
N GLY A 194 -15.33 -3.18 -19.22
CA GLY A 194 -15.04 -1.75 -19.07
C GLY A 194 -13.99 -1.50 -17.97
N VAL A 195 -14.08 -2.17 -16.85
CA VAL A 195 -13.11 -2.04 -15.75
C VAL A 195 -11.81 -2.76 -16.07
N PHE A 196 -11.83 -3.94 -16.67
CA PHE A 196 -10.66 -4.75 -17.00
C PHE A 196 -9.81 -4.09 -18.09
N TRP A 197 -10.38 -3.81 -19.26
CA TRP A 197 -9.65 -3.24 -20.40
C TRP A 197 -9.25 -1.78 -20.22
N SER A 198 -9.99 -1.00 -19.41
CA SER A 198 -9.53 0.34 -19.06
C SER A 198 -8.18 0.36 -18.34
N ARG A 199 -7.74 -0.77 -17.77
CA ARG A 199 -6.41 -0.97 -17.17
C ARG A 199 -5.36 -1.29 -18.23
N GLU A 200 -5.66 -2.20 -19.16
CA GLU A 200 -4.71 -2.60 -20.22
C GLU A 200 -4.42 -1.45 -21.18
N LEU A 201 -5.44 -0.66 -21.54
CA LEU A 201 -5.26 0.53 -22.40
C LEU A 201 -4.40 1.63 -21.77
N ARG A 202 -4.16 1.58 -20.45
CA ARG A 202 -3.27 2.52 -19.73
C ARG A 202 -1.84 2.03 -19.65
N THR A 203 -1.58 0.78 -20.02
CA THR A 203 -0.25 0.14 -20.00
C THR A 203 0.35 -0.10 -21.38
N ALA A 204 -0.35 0.35 -22.46
CA ALA A 204 0.09 0.19 -23.85
C ALA A 204 0.85 1.42 -24.39
#